data_0ca2e229ca10e92946ffad94c81313ce
#
_entry.id   0ca2e229ca10e92946ffad94c81313ce
#
_cell.length_a   1.000
_cell.length_b   1.000
_cell.length_c   1.000
_cell.angle_alpha   90.00
_cell.angle_beta   90.00
_cell.angle_gamma   90.00
#
_symmetry.space_group_name_H-M   'P 1'
#
loop_
_entity.id
_entity.type
_entity.pdbx_description
1 polymer ?
#
loop_
_entity_poly.entity_id
_entity_poly.type
_entity_poly.pdbx_seq_one_letter_code
_entity_poly.pdbx_strand_id
1 'polypeptide(L)'
;MNISKISQWMKRHARPLEYARWKYLFEGGERETVRDCLQAYQNDDGGFGHGLEPDYTMPHSSAIQTWAACRIIHELNLPKEDPMVEAVVQYLIHSFDEKRGMYQTVVPEMNHYPHARHWHYEAGVQANWGYNPTIELVGYLKLWSVDERSDIIVDQILTGAIEHILTVETMDFHELNNYQQLLMLLEGQLPKEKALHEKVMELKEGAFSKEPSTFGQTYQGLPMDVIESKQDVLYPKYKDLIQAHCDYLSEGVTEDGIWDITWEWGRDDKAFLIAKKYWQGILAIKHVQYLRRFK
;
A
#
# COMPACT_ATOMS: atom_id res chain seq x y z
N MET A 1 -9.87 12.43 -19.57
CA MET A 1 -8.75 11.47 -19.44
C MET A 1 -8.67 10.61 -20.70
N ASN A 2 -7.49 10.46 -21.31
CA ASN A 2 -7.26 9.65 -22.52
C ASN A 2 -6.57 8.33 -22.15
N ILE A 3 -7.35 7.27 -21.96
CA ILE A 3 -6.87 5.93 -21.57
C ILE A 3 -5.86 5.37 -22.59
N SER A 4 -6.08 5.59 -23.90
CA SER A 4 -5.15 5.09 -24.93
C SER A 4 -3.76 5.73 -24.79
N LYS A 5 -3.68 7.01 -24.44
CA LYS A 5 -2.40 7.71 -24.23
C LYS A 5 -1.69 7.19 -22.97
N ILE A 6 -2.43 6.95 -21.88
CA ILE A 6 -1.89 6.32 -20.67
C ILE A 6 -1.36 4.93 -20.98
N SER A 7 -2.13 4.10 -21.69
CA SER A 7 -1.71 2.75 -22.09
C SER A 7 -0.42 2.75 -22.92
N GLN A 8 -0.28 3.71 -23.86
CA GLN A 8 0.94 3.84 -24.65
C GLN A 8 2.15 4.21 -23.77
N TRP A 9 1.95 5.11 -22.79
CA TRP A 9 2.99 5.45 -21.82
C TRP A 9 3.37 4.23 -20.96
N MET A 10 2.39 3.52 -20.41
CA MET A 10 2.61 2.30 -19.61
C MET A 10 3.45 1.27 -20.38
N LYS A 11 3.10 1.04 -21.65
CA LYS A 11 3.85 0.11 -22.52
C LYS A 11 5.31 0.51 -22.74
N ARG A 12 5.61 1.81 -22.78
CA ARG A 12 6.97 2.31 -23.12
C ARG A 12 7.85 2.53 -21.90
N HIS A 13 7.28 2.82 -20.74
CA HIS A 13 8.01 3.42 -19.63
C HIS A 13 7.79 2.74 -18.28
N ALA A 14 6.66 2.07 -18.05
CA ALA A 14 6.39 1.39 -16.80
C ALA A 14 7.28 0.14 -16.62
N ARG A 15 7.49 -0.29 -15.37
CA ARG A 15 8.07 -1.61 -15.12
C ARG A 15 7.20 -2.71 -15.74
N PRO A 16 7.76 -3.87 -16.09
CA PRO A 16 6.97 -4.99 -16.58
C PRO A 16 5.78 -5.34 -15.67
N LEU A 17 5.95 -5.26 -14.36
CA LEU A 17 4.90 -5.54 -13.39
C LEU A 17 3.72 -4.56 -13.51
N GLU A 18 3.97 -3.23 -13.49
CA GLU A 18 2.87 -2.25 -13.62
C GLU A 18 2.23 -2.30 -15.00
N TYR A 19 2.99 -2.58 -16.06
CA TYR A 19 2.39 -2.75 -17.38
C TYR A 19 1.51 -4.02 -17.45
N ALA A 20 1.95 -5.13 -16.88
CA ALA A 20 1.15 -6.35 -16.77
C ALA A 20 -0.12 -6.13 -15.95
N ARG A 21 -0.02 -5.45 -14.79
CA ARG A 21 -1.18 -5.06 -13.96
C ARG A 21 -2.14 -4.14 -14.72
N TRP A 22 -1.61 -3.15 -15.45
CA TRP A 22 -2.43 -2.29 -16.31
C TRP A 22 -3.22 -3.11 -17.33
N LYS A 23 -2.55 -4.02 -18.02
CA LYS A 23 -3.20 -4.93 -18.98
C LYS A 23 -4.30 -5.75 -18.32
N TYR A 24 -4.01 -6.36 -17.19
CA TYR A 24 -4.97 -7.18 -16.45
C TYR A 24 -6.19 -6.38 -16.01
N LEU A 25 -6.00 -5.22 -15.40
CA LEU A 25 -7.08 -4.42 -14.82
C LEU A 25 -7.93 -3.68 -15.86
N PHE A 26 -7.36 -3.32 -17.01
CA PHE A 26 -8.01 -2.38 -17.93
C PHE A 26 -8.13 -2.85 -19.36
N GLU A 27 -7.40 -3.89 -19.77
CA GLU A 27 -7.30 -4.29 -21.18
C GLU A 27 -7.42 -5.81 -21.40
N GLY A 28 -7.92 -6.57 -20.42
CA GLY A 28 -8.16 -8.00 -20.53
C GLY A 28 -6.89 -8.85 -20.59
N GLY A 29 -5.79 -8.38 -20.00
CA GLY A 29 -4.56 -9.16 -19.85
C GLY A 29 -4.72 -10.33 -18.86
N GLU A 30 -3.79 -11.27 -18.91
CA GLU A 30 -3.82 -12.49 -18.11
C GLU A 30 -3.26 -12.24 -16.69
N ARG A 31 -3.92 -12.82 -15.69
CA ARG A 31 -3.50 -12.81 -14.28
C ARG A 31 -2.11 -13.42 -14.09
N GLU A 32 -1.84 -14.49 -14.77
CA GLU A 32 -0.59 -15.25 -14.75
C GLU A 32 0.60 -14.38 -15.18
N THR A 33 0.42 -13.50 -16.16
CA THR A 33 1.46 -12.55 -16.58
C THR A 33 1.85 -11.59 -15.45
N VAL A 34 0.87 -11.12 -14.67
CA VAL A 34 1.15 -10.27 -13.51
C VAL A 34 1.89 -11.06 -12.43
N ARG A 35 1.44 -12.27 -12.14
CA ARG A 35 2.07 -13.18 -11.17
C ARG A 35 3.53 -13.46 -11.54
N ASP A 36 3.81 -13.76 -12.78
CA ASP A 36 5.18 -14.05 -13.26
C ASP A 36 6.08 -12.80 -13.16
N CYS A 37 5.55 -11.60 -13.45
CA CYS A 37 6.29 -10.36 -13.24
C CYS A 37 6.55 -10.08 -11.75
N LEU A 38 5.61 -10.41 -10.87
CA LEU A 38 5.74 -10.23 -9.42
C LEU A 38 6.77 -11.21 -8.83
N GLN A 39 6.87 -12.44 -9.39
CA GLN A 39 7.83 -13.46 -8.96
C GLN A 39 9.28 -12.96 -9.01
N ALA A 40 9.62 -12.05 -9.93
CA ALA A 40 10.96 -11.48 -10.04
C ALA A 40 11.41 -10.64 -8.82
N TYR A 41 10.47 -10.30 -7.93
CA TYR A 41 10.72 -9.54 -6.70
C TYR A 41 10.71 -10.43 -5.45
N GLN A 42 10.32 -11.70 -5.57
CA GLN A 42 10.31 -12.64 -4.45
C GLN A 42 11.69 -13.28 -4.25
N ASN A 43 12.17 -13.25 -3.01
CA ASN A 43 13.42 -13.90 -2.61
C ASN A 43 13.19 -15.35 -2.15
N ASP A 44 14.28 -16.11 -1.99
CA ASP A 44 14.24 -17.52 -1.57
C ASP A 44 13.66 -17.70 -0.14
N ASP A 45 13.67 -16.66 0.69
CA ASP A 45 13.04 -16.67 2.01
C ASP A 45 11.52 -16.48 1.99
N GLY A 46 10.95 -16.28 0.80
CA GLY A 46 9.52 -16.07 0.56
C GLY A 46 9.06 -14.62 0.66
N GLY A 47 9.87 -13.72 1.21
CA GLY A 47 9.60 -12.29 1.25
C GLY A 47 9.90 -11.59 -0.08
N PHE A 48 9.60 -10.30 -0.14
CA PHE A 48 9.81 -9.49 -1.33
C PHE A 48 10.81 -8.37 -1.09
N GLY A 49 11.59 -8.08 -2.15
CA GLY A 49 12.65 -7.08 -2.16
C GLY A 49 12.78 -6.40 -3.52
N HIS A 50 14.02 -6.08 -3.91
CA HIS A 50 14.39 -5.59 -5.25
C HIS A 50 13.72 -4.27 -5.67
N GLY A 51 13.32 -3.41 -4.70
CA GLY A 51 12.67 -2.14 -4.99
C GLY A 51 11.23 -2.33 -5.51
N LEU A 52 10.53 -3.38 -5.07
CA LEU A 52 9.09 -3.52 -5.35
C LEU A 52 8.35 -2.28 -4.88
N GLU A 53 8.63 -1.79 -3.67
CA GLU A 53 8.34 -0.43 -3.24
C GLU A 53 9.44 0.50 -3.79
N PRO A 54 9.13 1.44 -4.72
CA PRO A 54 10.17 2.14 -5.47
C PRO A 54 11.09 3.04 -4.64
N ASP A 55 10.59 3.58 -3.52
CA ASP A 55 11.38 4.44 -2.62
C ASP A 55 12.22 3.63 -1.62
N TYR A 56 12.14 2.28 -1.67
CA TYR A 56 12.80 1.31 -0.79
C TYR A 56 13.58 0.29 -1.62
N THR A 57 14.76 0.68 -2.17
CA THR A 57 15.42 -0.08 -3.25
C THR A 57 16.21 -1.31 -2.80
N MET A 58 16.25 -1.62 -1.49
CA MET A 58 16.97 -2.77 -0.95
C MET A 58 16.54 -4.09 -1.65
N PRO A 59 17.49 -4.92 -2.10
CA PRO A 59 17.15 -6.18 -2.78
C PRO A 59 16.66 -7.28 -1.82
N HIS A 60 17.03 -7.20 -0.53
CA HIS A 60 16.61 -8.17 0.48
C HIS A 60 15.14 -7.99 0.85
N SER A 61 14.54 -9.05 1.36
CA SER A 61 13.16 -9.04 1.82
C SER A 61 12.95 -8.05 2.96
N SER A 62 11.81 -7.37 2.94
CA SER A 62 11.39 -6.45 4.00
C SER A 62 9.87 -6.47 4.17
N ALA A 63 9.39 -6.08 5.33
CA ALA A 63 7.97 -6.01 5.62
C ALA A 63 7.23 -5.09 4.64
N ILE A 64 7.81 -3.92 4.31
CA ILE A 64 7.16 -2.95 3.42
C ILE A 64 7.07 -3.43 1.96
N GLN A 65 8.11 -4.08 1.45
CA GLN A 65 8.09 -4.64 0.09
C GLN A 65 7.19 -5.87 0.01
N THR A 66 7.18 -6.71 1.06
CA THR A 66 6.26 -7.86 1.16
C THR A 66 4.81 -7.40 1.27
N TRP A 67 4.53 -6.33 2.02
CA TRP A 67 3.20 -5.71 2.06
C TRP A 67 2.73 -5.24 0.67
N ALA A 68 3.60 -4.58 -0.10
CA ALA A 68 3.28 -4.17 -1.46
C ALA A 68 2.95 -5.37 -2.37
N ALA A 69 3.68 -6.49 -2.20
CA ALA A 69 3.39 -7.75 -2.91
C ALA A 69 2.06 -8.36 -2.47
N CYS A 70 1.76 -8.41 -1.16
CA CYS A 70 0.52 -8.97 -0.63
C CYS A 70 -0.72 -8.26 -1.21
N ARG A 71 -0.68 -6.94 -1.40
CA ARG A 71 -1.74 -6.20 -2.07
C ARG A 71 -1.96 -6.66 -3.51
N ILE A 72 -0.88 -6.91 -4.25
CA ILE A 72 -0.97 -7.41 -5.64
C ILE A 72 -1.48 -8.86 -5.66
N ILE A 73 -0.97 -9.72 -4.79
CA ILE A 73 -1.41 -11.11 -4.64
C ILE A 73 -2.92 -11.17 -4.37
N HIS A 74 -3.40 -10.32 -3.46
CA HIS A 74 -4.81 -10.21 -3.13
C HIS A 74 -5.64 -9.64 -4.31
N GLU A 75 -5.15 -8.60 -5.00
CA GLU A 75 -5.78 -8.05 -6.21
C GLU A 75 -5.95 -9.12 -7.30
N LEU A 76 -4.98 -10.02 -7.43
CA LEU A 76 -5.02 -11.16 -8.36
C LEU A 76 -5.91 -12.29 -7.88
N ASN A 77 -6.38 -12.27 -6.64
CA ASN A 77 -7.12 -13.35 -6.00
C ASN A 77 -6.39 -14.70 -6.17
N LEU A 78 -5.08 -14.74 -5.88
CA LEU A 78 -4.31 -15.99 -5.91
C LEU A 78 -4.80 -16.91 -4.79
N PRO A 79 -4.94 -18.22 -5.04
CA PRO A 79 -5.33 -19.17 -4.01
C PRO A 79 -4.23 -19.30 -2.95
N LYS A 80 -4.61 -19.63 -1.73
CA LYS A 80 -3.64 -19.83 -0.63
C LYS A 80 -2.66 -20.98 -0.87
N GLU A 81 -2.99 -21.91 -1.77
CA GLU A 81 -2.16 -23.03 -2.20
C GLU A 81 -1.18 -22.63 -3.34
N ASP A 82 -1.22 -21.38 -3.82
CA ASP A 82 -0.19 -20.92 -4.77
C ASP A 82 1.17 -20.88 -4.09
N PRO A 83 2.23 -21.45 -4.69
CA PRO A 83 3.56 -21.48 -4.08
C PRO A 83 4.10 -20.09 -3.67
N MET A 84 3.74 -19.03 -4.39
CA MET A 84 4.10 -17.66 -4.02
C MET A 84 3.44 -17.26 -2.70
N VAL A 85 2.16 -17.58 -2.51
CA VAL A 85 1.41 -17.27 -1.29
C VAL A 85 1.92 -18.07 -0.09
N GLU A 86 2.14 -19.39 -0.29
CA GLU A 86 2.72 -20.25 0.75
C GLU A 86 4.09 -19.73 1.22
N ALA A 87 4.95 -19.31 0.29
CA ALA A 87 6.25 -18.72 0.62
C ALA A 87 6.12 -17.40 1.41
N VAL A 88 5.18 -16.53 1.03
CA VAL A 88 4.88 -15.29 1.79
C VAL A 88 4.45 -15.61 3.22
N VAL A 89 3.57 -16.58 3.41
CA VAL A 89 3.13 -17.01 4.74
C VAL A 89 4.32 -17.44 5.59
N GLN A 90 5.21 -18.26 5.02
CA GLN A 90 6.43 -18.68 5.74
C GLN A 90 7.35 -17.51 6.08
N TYR A 91 7.55 -16.57 5.16
CA TYR A 91 8.30 -15.35 5.43
C TYR A 91 7.69 -14.56 6.59
N LEU A 92 6.38 -14.33 6.60
CA LEU A 92 5.70 -13.58 7.67
C LEU A 92 5.82 -14.28 9.02
N ILE A 93 5.75 -15.62 9.07
CA ILE A 93 5.95 -16.38 10.30
C ILE A 93 7.39 -16.24 10.84
N HIS A 94 8.40 -16.27 9.93
CA HIS A 94 9.81 -16.24 10.34
C HIS A 94 10.35 -14.85 10.63
N SER A 95 9.83 -13.80 9.97
CA SER A 95 10.29 -12.41 10.12
C SER A 95 9.61 -11.64 11.24
N PHE A 96 8.66 -12.25 11.93
CA PHE A 96 7.97 -11.61 13.07
C PHE A 96 8.92 -11.35 14.24
N ASP A 97 8.97 -10.13 14.72
CA ASP A 97 9.73 -9.76 15.93
C ASP A 97 8.86 -9.97 17.18
N GLU A 98 9.01 -11.12 17.84
CA GLU A 98 8.25 -11.49 19.03
C GLU A 98 8.41 -10.49 20.18
N LYS A 99 9.58 -9.84 20.29
CA LYS A 99 9.85 -8.87 21.36
C LYS A 99 9.12 -7.56 21.18
N ARG A 100 8.94 -7.15 19.91
CA ARG A 100 8.23 -5.92 19.54
C ARG A 100 6.75 -6.16 19.30
N GLY A 101 6.35 -7.39 19.02
CA GLY A 101 4.97 -7.73 18.63
C GLY A 101 4.57 -7.17 17.27
N MET A 102 5.54 -6.97 16.34
CA MET A 102 5.30 -6.40 15.03
C MET A 102 6.39 -6.77 14.02
N TYR A 103 6.15 -6.50 12.72
CA TYR A 103 7.18 -6.53 11.69
C TYR A 103 7.97 -5.23 11.69
N GLN A 104 9.28 -5.34 11.53
CA GLN A 104 10.13 -4.15 11.43
C GLN A 104 9.94 -3.48 10.08
N THR A 105 9.45 -2.23 10.07
CA THR A 105 9.15 -1.46 8.85
C THR A 105 10.43 -1.01 8.15
N VAL A 106 11.37 -0.46 8.91
CA VAL A 106 12.66 0.01 8.40
C VAL A 106 13.78 -0.75 9.11
N VAL A 107 14.68 -1.36 8.33
CA VAL A 107 15.79 -2.16 8.83
C VAL A 107 17.13 -1.44 8.64
N PRO A 108 18.15 -1.69 9.51
CA PRO A 108 19.45 -1.03 9.41
C PRO A 108 20.12 -1.17 8.04
N GLU A 109 19.95 -2.31 7.39
CA GLU A 109 20.53 -2.65 6.09
C GLU A 109 20.05 -1.70 4.99
N MET A 110 18.88 -1.06 5.15
CA MET A 110 18.33 -0.10 4.19
C MET A 110 19.30 1.05 3.92
N ASN A 111 20.06 1.49 4.91
CA ASN A 111 21.00 2.60 4.77
C ASN A 111 22.16 2.34 3.78
N HIS A 112 22.35 1.11 3.35
CA HIS A 112 23.36 0.74 2.35
C HIS A 112 22.85 0.89 0.90
N TYR A 113 21.56 1.20 0.71
CA TYR A 113 20.93 1.29 -0.60
C TYR A 113 20.29 2.66 -0.82
N PRO A 114 20.08 3.11 -2.06
CA PRO A 114 19.34 4.32 -2.33
C PRO A 114 17.90 4.22 -1.81
N HIS A 115 17.42 5.27 -1.16
CA HIS A 115 16.08 5.29 -0.56
C HIS A 115 15.59 6.71 -0.31
N ALA A 116 14.27 6.89 -0.19
CA ALA A 116 13.68 8.14 0.26
C ALA A 116 14.01 8.41 1.74
N ARG A 117 14.04 9.68 2.12
CA ARG A 117 14.42 10.09 3.49
C ARG A 117 13.67 9.38 4.60
N HIS A 118 12.39 9.18 4.42
CA HIS A 118 11.52 8.55 5.42
C HIS A 118 11.84 7.06 5.63
N TRP A 119 12.54 6.41 4.70
CA TRP A 119 13.04 5.04 4.84
C TRP A 119 14.45 4.95 5.44
N HIS A 120 15.04 6.07 5.87
CA HIS A 120 16.34 6.04 6.52
C HIS A 120 16.24 5.43 7.92
N TYR A 121 17.06 4.40 8.17
CA TYR A 121 17.10 3.78 9.49
C TYR A 121 17.90 4.63 10.47
N GLU A 122 17.30 4.88 11.61
CA GLU A 122 17.94 5.38 12.82
C GLU A 122 17.33 4.71 14.06
N ALA A 123 18.03 4.75 15.19
CA ALA A 123 17.53 4.13 16.41
C ALA A 123 16.21 4.78 16.84
N GLY A 124 15.17 3.97 16.99
CA GLY A 124 13.84 4.44 17.39
C GLY A 124 12.91 4.79 16.23
N VAL A 125 13.37 4.80 14.97
CA VAL A 125 12.55 5.15 13.79
C VAL A 125 11.25 4.38 13.68
N GLN A 126 11.19 3.14 14.21
CA GLN A 126 9.96 2.33 14.19
C GLN A 126 8.77 3.02 14.86
N ALA A 127 9.00 3.88 15.85
CA ALA A 127 7.93 4.63 16.52
C ALA A 127 7.18 5.59 15.58
N ASN A 128 7.80 6.02 14.50
CA ASN A 128 7.18 6.90 13.50
C ASN A 128 6.19 6.17 12.59
N TRP A 129 6.20 4.83 12.61
CA TRP A 129 5.42 4.01 11.70
C TRP A 129 4.21 3.35 12.35
N GLY A 130 4.15 3.33 13.69
CA GLY A 130 3.11 2.62 14.42
C GLY A 130 3.01 1.17 13.97
N TYR A 131 1.82 0.74 13.60
CA TYR A 131 1.55 -0.59 13.04
C TYR A 131 1.55 -0.65 11.49
N ASN A 132 2.03 0.38 10.81
CA ASN A 132 2.22 0.37 9.36
C ASN A 132 3.53 -0.36 9.00
N PRO A 133 3.56 -1.40 8.11
CA PRO A 133 2.41 -2.07 7.48
C PRO A 133 1.91 -3.31 8.25
N THR A 134 2.37 -3.52 9.50
CA THR A 134 2.14 -4.73 10.30
C THR A 134 0.67 -5.13 10.36
N ILE A 135 -0.22 -4.14 10.56
CA ILE A 135 -1.65 -4.42 10.78
C ILE A 135 -2.36 -4.91 9.49
N GLU A 136 -1.88 -4.53 8.31
CA GLU A 136 -2.42 -5.09 7.07
C GLU A 136 -1.78 -6.43 6.75
N LEU A 137 -0.48 -6.60 7.01
CA LEU A 137 0.22 -7.88 6.86
C LEU A 137 -0.39 -8.99 7.70
N VAL A 138 -0.82 -8.68 8.92
CA VAL A 138 -1.51 -9.67 9.76
C VAL A 138 -2.85 -10.09 9.18
N GLY A 139 -3.55 -9.19 8.48
CA GLY A 139 -4.77 -9.53 7.74
C GLY A 139 -4.51 -10.60 6.67
N TYR A 140 -3.46 -10.43 5.88
CA TYR A 140 -3.06 -11.42 4.88
C TYR A 140 -2.58 -12.73 5.52
N LEU A 141 -1.80 -12.67 6.60
CA LEU A 141 -1.36 -13.86 7.32
C LEU A 141 -2.57 -14.68 7.80
N LYS A 142 -3.56 -14.04 8.41
CA LYS A 142 -4.79 -14.72 8.87
C LYS A 142 -5.61 -15.28 7.70
N LEU A 143 -5.67 -14.57 6.58
CA LEU A 143 -6.44 -14.99 5.41
C LEU A 143 -5.85 -16.23 4.72
N TRP A 144 -4.52 -16.32 4.67
CA TRP A 144 -3.82 -17.34 3.86
C TRP A 144 -3.25 -18.48 4.66
N SER A 145 -2.95 -18.32 5.94
CA SER A 145 -2.37 -19.37 6.77
C SER A 145 -3.43 -20.25 7.42
N VAL A 146 -3.01 -21.48 7.69
CA VAL A 146 -3.71 -22.47 8.54
C VAL A 146 -2.78 -23.03 9.61
N ASP A 147 -1.64 -22.39 9.84
CA ASP A 147 -0.60 -22.79 10.77
C ASP A 147 -0.89 -22.24 12.19
N GLU A 148 -0.79 -23.09 13.21
CA GLU A 148 -1.03 -22.70 14.62
C GLU A 148 -0.12 -21.56 15.08
N ARG A 149 1.16 -21.54 14.63
CA ARG A 149 2.07 -20.44 14.95
C ARG A 149 1.61 -19.12 14.36
N SER A 150 1.02 -19.14 13.17
CA SER A 150 0.45 -17.93 12.57
C SER A 150 -0.72 -17.38 13.38
N ASP A 151 -1.57 -18.24 13.97
CA ASP A 151 -2.66 -17.80 14.83
C ASP A 151 -2.15 -17.10 16.08
N ILE A 152 -1.07 -17.60 16.69
CA ILE A 152 -0.41 -16.94 17.85
C ILE A 152 0.11 -15.56 17.46
N ILE A 153 0.79 -15.44 16.32
CA ILE A 153 1.30 -14.14 15.79
C ILE A 153 0.15 -13.17 15.53
N VAL A 154 -0.90 -13.65 14.87
CA VAL A 154 -2.11 -12.87 14.57
C VAL A 154 -2.73 -12.32 15.85
N ASP A 155 -2.96 -13.16 16.85
CA ASP A 155 -3.56 -12.77 18.12
C ASP A 155 -2.69 -11.74 18.87
N GLN A 156 -1.37 -11.91 18.85
CA GLN A 156 -0.44 -10.97 19.49
C GLN A 156 -0.48 -9.61 18.80
N ILE A 157 -0.40 -9.55 17.47
CA ILE A 157 -0.44 -8.30 16.71
C ILE A 157 -1.79 -7.61 16.89
N LEU A 158 -2.91 -8.34 16.71
CA LEU A 158 -4.25 -7.76 16.81
C LEU A 158 -4.52 -7.19 18.20
N THR A 159 -4.07 -7.86 19.26
CA THR A 159 -4.21 -7.36 20.63
C THR A 159 -3.53 -6.01 20.77
N GLY A 160 -2.24 -5.89 20.43
CA GLY A 160 -1.48 -4.64 20.59
C GLY A 160 -1.98 -3.53 19.66
N ALA A 161 -2.28 -3.87 18.41
CA ALA A 161 -2.71 -2.89 17.42
C ALA A 161 -4.12 -2.33 17.73
N ILE A 162 -5.05 -3.15 18.20
CA ILE A 162 -6.39 -2.69 18.59
C ILE A 162 -6.31 -1.82 19.86
N GLU A 163 -5.48 -2.19 20.83
CA GLU A 163 -5.24 -1.33 21.99
C GLU A 163 -4.64 0.01 21.58
N HIS A 164 -3.66 0.01 20.67
CA HIS A 164 -3.05 1.23 20.15
C HIS A 164 -4.07 2.15 19.49
N ILE A 165 -4.78 1.69 18.47
CA ILE A 165 -5.71 2.56 17.73
C ILE A 165 -6.83 3.11 18.62
N LEU A 166 -7.32 2.35 19.58
CA LEU A 166 -8.40 2.80 20.49
C LEU A 166 -7.94 3.94 21.43
N THR A 167 -6.64 4.17 21.59
CA THR A 167 -6.09 5.20 22.51
C THR A 167 -5.61 6.46 21.80
N VAL A 168 -5.34 6.41 20.48
CA VAL A 168 -4.82 7.57 19.76
C VAL A 168 -5.91 8.57 19.39
N GLU A 169 -5.60 9.86 19.39
CA GLU A 169 -6.50 10.94 18.97
C GLU A 169 -6.38 11.26 17.47
N THR A 170 -5.20 11.00 16.89
CA THR A 170 -4.89 11.22 15.47
C THR A 170 -4.05 10.07 14.95
N MET A 171 -4.10 9.81 13.65
CA MET A 171 -3.31 8.78 13.00
C MET A 171 -2.89 9.24 11.61
N ASP A 172 -1.68 8.88 11.20
CA ASP A 172 -1.23 9.06 9.82
C ASP A 172 -2.12 8.27 8.84
N PHE A 173 -2.38 8.84 7.67
CA PHE A 173 -3.29 8.23 6.71
C PHE A 173 -2.79 6.89 6.15
N HIS A 174 -1.47 6.64 6.14
CA HIS A 174 -0.92 5.33 5.73
C HIS A 174 -1.25 4.24 6.74
N GLU A 175 -0.99 4.51 8.03
CA GLU A 175 -1.34 3.56 9.08
C GLU A 175 -2.85 3.34 9.14
N LEU A 176 -3.64 4.41 9.05
CA LEU A 176 -5.10 4.32 9.02
C LEU A 176 -5.61 3.50 7.82
N ASN A 177 -5.02 3.66 6.65
CA ASN A 177 -5.36 2.86 5.47
C ASN A 177 -5.11 1.37 5.71
N ASN A 178 -4.02 1.00 6.40
CA ASN A 178 -3.78 -0.40 6.74
C ASN A 178 -4.86 -0.97 7.69
N TYR A 179 -5.38 -0.19 8.65
CA TYR A 179 -6.52 -0.60 9.47
C TYR A 179 -7.81 -0.74 8.66
N GLN A 180 -8.05 0.13 7.67
CA GLN A 180 -9.19 0.00 6.77
C GLN A 180 -9.10 -1.29 5.95
N GLN A 181 -7.91 -1.61 5.43
CA GLN A 181 -7.69 -2.87 4.71
C GLN A 181 -7.89 -4.09 5.61
N LEU A 182 -7.40 -4.06 6.85
CA LEU A 182 -7.64 -5.13 7.82
C LEU A 182 -9.14 -5.38 8.02
N LEU A 183 -9.92 -4.32 8.24
CA LEU A 183 -11.39 -4.42 8.41
C LEU A 183 -12.07 -5.06 7.18
N MET A 184 -11.59 -4.78 5.98
CA MET A 184 -12.11 -5.38 4.75
C MET A 184 -11.68 -6.84 4.59
N LEU A 185 -10.42 -7.17 4.91
CA LEU A 185 -9.85 -8.52 4.79
C LEU A 185 -10.49 -9.51 5.75
N LEU A 186 -10.81 -9.06 6.98
CA LEU A 186 -11.24 -9.91 8.08
C LEU A 186 -12.63 -9.55 8.63
N GLU A 187 -13.54 -9.04 7.78
CA GLU A 187 -14.91 -8.67 8.15
C GLU A 187 -15.60 -9.80 8.91
N GLY A 188 -16.17 -9.49 10.08
CA GLY A 188 -16.84 -10.47 10.95
C GLY A 188 -15.92 -11.38 11.76
N GLN A 189 -14.59 -11.20 11.71
CA GLN A 189 -13.61 -12.08 12.36
C GLN A 189 -12.70 -11.38 13.38
N LEU A 190 -12.85 -10.06 13.56
CA LEU A 190 -11.94 -9.28 14.38
C LEU A 190 -12.41 -9.15 15.83
N PRO A 191 -11.49 -9.21 16.83
CA PRO A 191 -11.84 -8.87 18.21
C PRO A 191 -12.21 -7.37 18.30
N LYS A 192 -13.21 -7.06 19.13
CA LYS A 192 -13.73 -5.68 19.32
C LYS A 192 -14.07 -4.96 18.00
N GLU A 193 -14.47 -5.67 16.97
CA GLU A 193 -14.65 -5.16 15.60
C GLU A 193 -15.53 -3.92 15.54
N LYS A 194 -16.64 -3.88 16.29
CA LYS A 194 -17.49 -2.70 16.34
C LYS A 194 -16.75 -1.45 16.85
N ALA A 195 -16.01 -1.58 17.94
CA ALA A 195 -15.24 -0.47 18.50
C ALA A 195 -14.10 -0.04 17.54
N LEU A 196 -13.47 -0.99 16.86
CA LEU A 196 -12.47 -0.73 15.85
C LEU A 196 -13.06 0.02 14.65
N HIS A 197 -14.22 -0.38 14.14
CA HIS A 197 -14.93 0.35 13.09
C HIS A 197 -15.26 1.78 13.50
N GLU A 198 -15.84 1.98 14.69
CA GLU A 198 -16.19 3.30 15.19
C GLU A 198 -14.95 4.19 15.29
N LYS A 199 -13.83 3.64 15.78
CA LYS A 199 -12.57 4.41 15.91
C LYS A 199 -11.92 4.72 14.56
N VAL A 200 -11.88 3.78 13.64
CA VAL A 200 -11.40 4.04 12.27
C VAL A 200 -12.23 5.14 11.62
N MET A 201 -13.55 5.13 11.79
CA MET A 201 -14.43 6.16 11.25
C MET A 201 -14.19 7.54 11.87
N GLU A 202 -13.93 7.62 13.17
CA GLU A 202 -13.53 8.86 13.86
C GLU A 202 -12.23 9.43 13.27
N LEU A 203 -11.19 8.59 13.16
CA LEU A 203 -9.86 8.99 12.68
C LEU A 203 -9.85 9.38 11.20
N LYS A 204 -10.69 8.76 10.37
CA LYS A 204 -10.80 9.05 8.93
C LYS A 204 -11.05 10.53 8.64
N GLU A 205 -11.88 11.18 9.42
CA GLU A 205 -12.20 12.59 9.21
C GLU A 205 -11.00 13.53 9.41
N GLY A 206 -10.03 13.14 10.25
CA GLY A 206 -8.80 13.89 10.46
C GLY A 206 -7.67 13.59 9.46
N ALA A 207 -7.78 12.49 8.72
CA ALA A 207 -6.65 11.91 7.99
C ALA A 207 -6.46 12.42 6.55
N PHE A 208 -7.33 13.30 6.02
CA PHE A 208 -7.20 13.83 4.66
C PHE A 208 -7.56 15.30 4.57
N SER A 209 -6.98 15.99 3.56
CA SER A 209 -7.29 17.41 3.32
C SER A 209 -8.73 17.63 2.88
N LYS A 210 -9.35 18.69 3.42
CA LYS A 210 -10.67 19.18 3.05
C LYS A 210 -10.61 20.36 2.07
N GLU A 211 -9.40 20.85 1.77
CA GLU A 211 -9.16 22.05 0.97
C GLU A 211 -8.62 21.68 -0.41
N PRO A 212 -9.43 21.75 -1.50
CA PRO A 212 -8.98 21.39 -2.85
C PRO A 212 -7.74 22.16 -3.32
N SER A 213 -7.55 23.41 -2.87
CA SER A 213 -6.40 24.24 -3.21
C SER A 213 -5.07 23.70 -2.69
N THR A 214 -5.08 22.76 -1.74
CA THR A 214 -3.87 22.14 -1.17
C THR A 214 -3.48 20.83 -1.85
N PHE A 215 -4.30 20.29 -2.75
CA PHE A 215 -4.01 19.03 -3.44
C PHE A 215 -2.70 19.13 -4.22
N GLY A 216 -1.77 18.24 -3.92
CA GLY A 216 -0.45 18.20 -4.52
C GLY A 216 0.53 19.31 -4.09
N GLN A 217 0.13 20.21 -3.17
CA GLN A 217 0.99 21.28 -2.67
C GLN A 217 1.82 20.87 -1.46
N THR A 218 1.27 20.00 -0.65
CA THR A 218 1.90 19.46 0.57
C THR A 218 1.71 17.97 0.66
N TYR A 219 2.61 17.28 1.39
CA TYR A 219 2.43 15.87 1.70
C TYR A 219 1.36 15.72 2.78
N GLN A 220 0.22 15.18 2.38
CA GLN A 220 -0.96 14.96 3.23
C GLN A 220 -1.85 13.89 2.63
N GLY A 221 -2.68 13.26 3.43
CA GLY A 221 -3.72 12.37 2.93
C GLY A 221 -4.68 13.11 1.99
N LEU A 222 -5.07 12.45 0.92
CA LEU A 222 -6.04 12.94 -0.05
C LEU A 222 -7.37 12.17 0.09
N PRO A 223 -8.49 12.69 -0.43
CA PRO A 223 -9.75 11.96 -0.38
C PRO A 223 -9.67 10.51 -0.86
N MET A 224 -8.82 10.23 -1.87
CA MET A 224 -8.62 8.88 -2.41
C MET A 224 -7.88 7.92 -1.49
N ASP A 225 -7.17 8.41 -0.51
CA ASP A 225 -6.43 7.58 0.44
C ASP A 225 -7.32 7.08 1.58
N VAL A 226 -8.51 7.68 1.74
CA VAL A 226 -9.41 7.45 2.86
C VAL A 226 -10.80 7.00 2.43
N ILE A 227 -11.36 7.57 1.36
CA ILE A 227 -12.70 7.27 0.84
C ILE A 227 -12.54 6.50 -0.47
N GLU A 228 -12.66 5.18 -0.39
CA GLU A 228 -12.33 4.30 -1.51
C GLU A 228 -13.52 3.95 -2.42
N SER A 229 -14.76 4.17 -1.94
CA SER A 229 -15.96 3.79 -2.70
C SER A 229 -17.15 4.70 -2.41
N LYS A 230 -18.17 4.62 -3.28
CA LYS A 230 -19.47 5.30 -3.08
C LYS A 230 -20.29 4.70 -1.93
N GLN A 231 -19.91 3.53 -1.43
CA GLN A 231 -20.51 2.84 -0.28
C GLN A 231 -19.88 3.29 1.05
N ASP A 232 -18.75 4.01 1.02
CA ASP A 232 -18.14 4.55 2.22
C ASP A 232 -19.08 5.50 2.95
N VAL A 233 -19.18 5.39 4.29
CA VAL A 233 -20.07 6.22 5.12
C VAL A 233 -19.76 7.71 5.00
N LEU A 234 -18.52 8.08 4.71
CA LEU A 234 -18.11 9.48 4.51
C LEU A 234 -18.45 10.01 3.11
N TYR A 235 -18.72 9.14 2.13
CA TYR A 235 -18.98 9.56 0.75
C TYR A 235 -20.10 10.60 0.62
N PRO A 236 -21.29 10.43 1.25
CA PRO A 236 -22.37 11.43 1.13
C PRO A 236 -21.97 12.81 1.65
N LYS A 237 -21.19 12.85 2.75
CA LYS A 237 -20.69 14.10 3.36
C LYS A 237 -19.66 14.82 2.49
N TYR A 238 -18.79 14.08 1.81
CA TYR A 238 -17.65 14.62 1.07
C TYR A 238 -17.77 14.47 -0.45
N LYS A 239 -18.97 14.23 -0.96
CA LYS A 239 -19.23 14.03 -2.40
C LYS A 239 -18.65 15.13 -3.29
N ASP A 240 -18.84 16.39 -2.92
CA ASP A 240 -18.35 17.53 -3.70
C ASP A 240 -16.82 17.64 -3.64
N LEU A 241 -16.23 17.33 -2.50
CA LEU A 241 -14.77 17.28 -2.34
C LEU A 241 -14.16 16.14 -3.18
N ILE A 242 -14.82 14.99 -3.22
CA ILE A 242 -14.40 13.85 -4.05
C ILE A 242 -14.53 14.22 -5.53
N GLN A 243 -15.57 14.94 -5.93
CA GLN A 243 -15.69 15.43 -7.29
C GLN A 243 -14.54 16.41 -7.62
N ALA A 244 -14.26 17.37 -6.75
CA ALA A 244 -13.13 18.30 -6.91
C ALA A 244 -11.79 17.54 -7.01
N HIS A 245 -11.61 16.47 -6.24
CA HIS A 245 -10.42 15.62 -6.35
C HIS A 245 -10.36 14.84 -7.67
N CYS A 246 -11.49 14.34 -8.17
CA CYS A 246 -11.56 13.73 -9.49
C CYS A 246 -11.21 14.72 -10.62
N ASP A 247 -11.61 15.99 -10.49
CA ASP A 247 -11.29 17.03 -11.44
C ASP A 247 -9.82 17.40 -11.38
N TYR A 248 -9.26 17.60 -10.16
CA TYR A 248 -7.82 17.76 -9.94
C TYR A 248 -7.00 16.64 -10.62
N LEU A 249 -7.35 15.36 -10.41
CA LEU A 249 -6.68 14.25 -11.07
C LEU A 249 -6.83 14.28 -12.58
N SER A 250 -7.99 14.67 -13.08
CA SER A 250 -8.24 14.71 -14.54
C SER A 250 -7.48 15.82 -15.25
N GLU A 251 -7.26 16.95 -14.57
CA GLU A 251 -6.52 18.10 -15.05
C GLU A 251 -5.01 17.94 -14.86
N GLY A 252 -4.57 17.20 -13.82
CA GLY A 252 -3.17 16.95 -13.47
C GLY A 252 -2.42 15.99 -14.40
N VAL A 253 -3.06 15.53 -15.50
CA VAL A 253 -2.40 14.67 -16.48
C VAL A 253 -1.43 15.49 -17.32
N THR A 254 -0.15 15.11 -17.33
CA THR A 254 0.92 15.76 -18.11
C THR A 254 0.71 15.63 -19.63
N GLU A 255 1.50 16.36 -20.43
CA GLU A 255 1.52 16.22 -21.87
C GLU A 255 1.82 14.80 -22.34
N ASP A 256 2.60 14.04 -21.58
CA ASP A 256 2.90 12.63 -21.84
C ASP A 256 1.71 11.69 -21.56
N GLY A 257 0.65 12.22 -20.96
CA GLY A 257 -0.56 11.46 -20.65
C GLY A 257 -0.49 10.67 -19.35
N ILE A 258 0.39 11.05 -18.42
CA ILE A 258 0.64 10.39 -17.13
C ILE A 258 0.63 11.44 -16.00
N TRP A 259 0.48 10.99 -14.76
CA TRP A 259 0.65 11.86 -13.59
C TRP A 259 2.11 11.87 -13.14
N ASP A 260 2.56 13.04 -12.70
CA ASP A 260 3.85 13.14 -12.02
C ASP A 260 3.68 12.88 -10.51
N ILE A 261 4.80 12.57 -9.84
CA ILE A 261 4.84 12.47 -8.38
C ILE A 261 5.03 13.86 -7.76
N THR A 262 4.55 14.04 -6.53
CA THR A 262 4.56 15.32 -5.81
C THR A 262 5.65 15.39 -4.73
N TRP A 263 6.55 14.41 -4.68
CA TRP A 263 7.64 14.34 -3.69
C TRP A 263 8.99 14.10 -4.35
N GLU A 264 10.04 14.33 -3.59
CA GLU A 264 11.44 14.13 -3.97
C GLU A 264 12.21 13.47 -2.81
N TRP A 265 13.28 12.73 -3.14
CA TRP A 265 14.15 12.16 -2.12
C TRP A 265 15.12 13.18 -1.53
N GLY A 266 15.53 14.18 -2.32
CA GLY A 266 16.56 15.19 -1.97
C GLY A 266 17.95 14.59 -1.84
N ARG A 267 18.16 13.37 -2.38
CA ARG A 267 19.42 12.61 -2.46
C ARG A 267 19.31 11.56 -3.56
N ASP A 268 20.46 10.96 -3.95
CA ASP A 268 20.50 9.82 -4.90
C ASP A 268 19.75 10.07 -6.21
N ASP A 269 19.96 11.24 -6.83
CA ASP A 269 19.19 11.75 -7.97
C ASP A 269 18.97 10.72 -9.09
N LYS A 270 20.00 9.88 -9.39
CA LYS A 270 19.86 8.86 -10.43
C LYS A 270 18.89 7.76 -10.04
N ALA A 271 18.97 7.29 -8.80
CA ALA A 271 18.04 6.27 -8.27
C ALA A 271 16.64 6.84 -8.15
N PHE A 272 16.51 8.10 -7.70
CA PHE A 272 15.24 8.80 -7.66
C PHE A 272 14.55 8.90 -9.03
N LEU A 273 15.27 9.22 -10.10
CA LEU A 273 14.70 9.28 -11.45
C LEU A 273 14.14 7.93 -11.92
N ILE A 274 14.75 6.82 -11.48
CA ILE A 274 14.23 5.46 -11.74
C ILE A 274 12.96 5.22 -10.91
N ALA A 275 13.04 5.47 -9.59
CA ALA A 275 11.90 5.32 -8.68
C ALA A 275 10.69 6.16 -9.12
N LYS A 276 10.94 7.40 -9.56
CA LYS A 276 9.91 8.28 -10.14
C LYS A 276 9.15 7.62 -11.29
N LYS A 277 9.84 6.96 -12.22
CA LYS A 277 9.20 6.23 -13.33
C LYS A 277 8.33 5.07 -12.84
N TYR A 278 8.79 4.37 -11.82
CA TYR A 278 8.05 3.27 -11.24
C TYR A 278 6.78 3.77 -10.53
N TRP A 279 6.90 4.84 -9.76
CA TRP A 279 5.76 5.51 -9.12
C TRP A 279 4.74 6.03 -10.13
N GLN A 280 5.18 6.63 -11.24
CA GLN A 280 4.27 7.08 -12.29
C GLN A 280 3.39 5.93 -12.82
N GLY A 281 3.95 4.72 -12.98
CA GLY A 281 3.19 3.52 -13.35
C GLY A 281 2.18 3.09 -12.28
N ILE A 282 2.60 3.07 -11.01
CA ILE A 282 1.73 2.74 -9.86
C ILE A 282 0.59 3.75 -9.75
N LEU A 283 0.90 5.05 -9.80
CA LEU A 283 -0.10 6.12 -9.72
C LEU A 283 -1.09 6.09 -10.89
N ALA A 284 -0.63 5.74 -12.10
CA ALA A 284 -1.53 5.59 -13.24
C ALA A 284 -2.63 4.56 -12.97
N ILE A 285 -2.27 3.41 -12.41
CA ILE A 285 -3.24 2.37 -12.03
C ILE A 285 -4.18 2.91 -10.94
N LYS A 286 -3.63 3.43 -9.85
CA LYS A 286 -4.39 3.94 -8.70
C LYS A 286 -5.37 5.04 -9.11
N HIS A 287 -4.92 6.04 -9.87
CA HIS A 287 -5.75 7.17 -10.29
C HIS A 287 -6.86 6.74 -11.26
N VAL A 288 -6.56 5.86 -12.23
CA VAL A 288 -7.59 5.37 -13.16
C VAL A 288 -8.63 4.51 -12.45
N GLN A 289 -8.23 3.66 -11.50
CA GLN A 289 -9.18 2.91 -10.67
C GLN A 289 -10.10 3.86 -9.89
N TYR A 290 -9.52 4.88 -9.23
CA TYR A 290 -10.29 5.87 -8.46
C TYR A 290 -11.27 6.65 -9.36
N LEU A 291 -10.79 7.20 -10.47
CA LEU A 291 -11.64 7.94 -11.41
C LEU A 291 -12.78 7.09 -11.97
N ARG A 292 -12.56 5.79 -12.23
CA ARG A 292 -13.63 4.88 -12.69
C ARG A 292 -14.68 4.59 -11.62
N ARG A 293 -14.32 4.64 -10.32
CA ARG A 293 -15.26 4.41 -9.21
C ARG A 293 -16.18 5.61 -8.98
N PHE A 294 -15.68 6.82 -9.18
CA PHE A 294 -16.39 8.04 -8.77
C PHE A 294 -16.96 8.86 -9.93
N LYS A 295 -16.42 8.77 -11.12
CA LYS A 295 -17.00 9.33 -12.36
C LYS A 295 -17.94 8.35 -13.05
#